data_a841783d7078567f0686f96a03f24765
#
_entry.id   a841783d7078567f0686f96a03f24765
#
_cell.length_a   1.000
_cell.length_b   1.000
_cell.length_c   1.000
_cell.angle_alpha   90.00
_cell.angle_beta   90.00
_cell.angle_gamma   90.00
#
_symmetry.space_group_name_H-M   'P 1'
#
loop_
_entity.id
_entity.type
_entity.pdbx_description
1 polymer ?
#
loop_
_entity_poly.entity_id
_entity_poly.type
_entity_poly.pdbx_seq_one_letter_code
_entity_poly.pdbx_strand_id
1 'polypeptide(L)'
;MIGIIFCNTLNMCPYADKYIDACKKINAPYEVIIWDRSGKNLEYPNNYKVFREKSDIYTSKWNKLGAFLRFRRFLKKTLKYNNYEKLIMLATLPAVLCYPELKKRYRGKYIFDFRDMSFEQYGFYNRLVGRICDYASFTCISSPGFADILKQENYVVANNFRYADIKNTAEHMKPVSFPIKLLNIGVSRGESFNRALADTFGNDPRFSVYIVGMGNDTPFFLEYAAQYSNIHVVGTYNNEEKQKYIQDADMLLYYYPCSFNCNAALANKYYDGLIYKKPLIGNINTYSGNRVLQKQIGISLDLSDSTFADQVYAYMQTLNVDEFLGAAQRELDQVLAEDSHYLDQIDRFLKM
;
A
#
# COMPACT_ATOMS: atom_id res chain seq x y z
N MET A 1 -26.26 -10.92 -8.26
CA MET A 1 -24.92 -10.87 -8.88
C MET A 1 -24.12 -9.70 -8.31
N ILE A 2 -22.80 -9.88 -8.10
CA ILE A 2 -21.90 -8.89 -7.50
C ILE A 2 -21.03 -8.25 -8.58
N GLY A 3 -20.89 -6.91 -8.57
CA GLY A 3 -19.98 -6.18 -9.46
C GLY A 3 -18.73 -5.71 -8.70
N ILE A 4 -17.54 -6.14 -9.13
CA ILE A 4 -16.24 -5.70 -8.58
C ILE A 4 -15.62 -4.71 -9.56
N ILE A 5 -15.43 -3.45 -9.14
CA ILE A 5 -15.08 -2.35 -10.06
C ILE A 5 -13.74 -1.75 -9.73
N PHE A 6 -12.85 -1.67 -10.71
CA PHE A 6 -11.54 -1.04 -10.62
C PHE A 6 -11.17 -0.24 -11.88
N CYS A 7 -10.46 0.86 -11.71
CA CYS A 7 -10.05 1.75 -12.80
C CYS A 7 -8.69 1.40 -13.44
N ASN A 8 -8.26 0.16 -13.34
CA ASN A 8 -7.05 -0.37 -13.96
C ASN A 8 -7.16 -1.89 -14.08
N THR A 9 -6.13 -2.57 -14.56
CA THR A 9 -6.04 -4.03 -14.55
C THR A 9 -5.81 -4.55 -13.12
N LEU A 10 -6.30 -5.76 -12.78
CA LEU A 10 -6.20 -6.30 -11.43
C LEU A 10 -4.75 -6.59 -10.98
N ASN A 11 -3.80 -6.69 -11.89
CA ASN A 11 -2.37 -6.78 -11.53
C ASN A 11 -1.92 -5.59 -10.66
N MET A 12 -2.60 -4.45 -10.78
CA MET A 12 -2.36 -3.26 -9.95
C MET A 12 -3.20 -3.24 -8.66
N CYS A 13 -3.95 -4.32 -8.39
CA CYS A 13 -4.90 -4.42 -7.29
C CYS A 13 -4.88 -5.83 -6.68
N PRO A 14 -3.75 -6.27 -6.08
CA PRO A 14 -3.62 -7.65 -5.58
C PRO A 14 -4.62 -7.99 -4.46
N TYR A 15 -5.15 -7.00 -3.77
CA TYR A 15 -6.18 -7.20 -2.75
C TYR A 15 -7.57 -7.51 -3.33
N ALA A 16 -7.79 -7.37 -4.65
CA ALA A 16 -9.02 -7.78 -5.31
C ALA A 16 -9.27 -9.29 -5.16
N ASP A 17 -8.21 -10.09 -5.05
CA ASP A 17 -8.30 -11.54 -4.88
C ASP A 17 -9.07 -11.92 -3.61
N LYS A 18 -8.95 -11.14 -2.53
CA LYS A 18 -9.70 -11.37 -1.28
C LYS A 18 -11.23 -11.36 -1.52
N TYR A 19 -11.71 -10.42 -2.33
CA TYR A 19 -13.13 -10.31 -2.69
C TYR A 19 -13.57 -11.38 -3.67
N ILE A 20 -12.73 -11.68 -4.66
CA ILE A 20 -13.00 -12.73 -5.64
C ILE A 20 -13.08 -14.09 -4.96
N ASP A 21 -12.15 -14.40 -4.07
CA ASP A 21 -12.11 -15.66 -3.34
C ASP A 21 -13.28 -15.78 -2.36
N ALA A 22 -13.69 -14.68 -1.71
CA ALA A 22 -14.89 -14.67 -0.89
C ALA A 22 -16.15 -14.97 -1.72
N CYS A 23 -16.28 -14.40 -2.92
CA CYS A 23 -17.38 -14.72 -3.83
C CYS A 23 -17.37 -16.19 -4.26
N LYS A 24 -16.20 -16.74 -4.61
CA LYS A 24 -16.04 -18.17 -4.98
C LYS A 24 -16.40 -19.10 -3.83
N LYS A 25 -15.96 -18.79 -2.61
CA LYS A 25 -16.19 -19.59 -1.40
C LYS A 25 -17.68 -19.84 -1.13
N ILE A 26 -18.54 -18.84 -1.42
CA ILE A 26 -19.99 -18.98 -1.24
C ILE A 26 -20.75 -19.23 -2.56
N ASN A 27 -20.05 -19.51 -3.66
CA ASN A 27 -20.61 -19.65 -5.00
C ASN A 27 -21.50 -18.48 -5.45
N ALA A 28 -21.18 -17.25 -5.01
CA ALA A 28 -21.89 -16.05 -5.44
C ALA A 28 -21.47 -15.66 -6.87
N PRO A 29 -22.43 -15.44 -7.78
CA PRO A 29 -22.09 -14.97 -9.13
C PRO A 29 -21.52 -13.54 -9.08
N TYR A 30 -20.38 -13.34 -9.72
CA TYR A 30 -19.71 -12.04 -9.78
C TYR A 30 -19.18 -11.71 -11.18
N GLU A 31 -19.07 -10.43 -11.47
CA GLU A 31 -18.38 -9.89 -12.64
C GLU A 31 -17.34 -8.86 -12.20
N VAL A 32 -16.19 -8.87 -12.88
CA VAL A 32 -15.12 -7.90 -12.68
C VAL A 32 -15.19 -6.85 -13.78
N ILE A 33 -15.30 -5.58 -13.40
CA ILE A 33 -15.45 -4.45 -14.31
C ILE A 33 -14.18 -3.60 -14.21
N ILE A 34 -13.39 -3.60 -15.28
CA ILE A 34 -12.05 -2.98 -15.28
C ILE A 34 -11.84 -2.05 -16.46
N TRP A 35 -10.84 -1.20 -16.31
CA TRP A 35 -10.26 -0.44 -17.39
C TRP A 35 -8.87 -0.98 -17.74
N ASP A 36 -8.75 -1.62 -18.90
CA ASP A 36 -7.46 -1.98 -19.47
C ASP A 36 -6.82 -0.77 -20.14
N ARG A 37 -5.81 -0.23 -19.48
CA ARG A 37 -5.04 0.94 -19.93
C ARG A 37 -3.77 0.58 -20.70
N SER A 38 -3.48 -0.71 -20.84
CA SER A 38 -2.22 -1.18 -21.41
C SER A 38 -2.04 -0.86 -22.89
N GLY A 39 -3.17 -0.73 -23.62
CA GLY A 39 -3.16 -0.68 -25.08
C GLY A 39 -2.76 -2.01 -25.74
N LYS A 40 -2.64 -3.09 -24.95
CA LYS A 40 -2.38 -4.45 -25.42
C LYS A 40 -3.70 -5.20 -25.50
N ASN A 41 -3.80 -6.13 -26.45
CA ASN A 41 -4.97 -7.02 -26.56
C ASN A 41 -4.84 -8.18 -25.56
N LEU A 42 -4.97 -7.86 -24.26
CA LEU A 42 -4.96 -8.87 -23.22
C LEU A 42 -6.28 -9.66 -23.22
N GLU A 43 -6.16 -10.97 -23.02
CA GLU A 43 -7.32 -11.83 -22.80
C GLU A 43 -7.75 -11.78 -21.33
N TYR A 44 -9.07 -11.83 -21.11
CA TYR A 44 -9.66 -11.80 -19.79
C TYR A 44 -10.72 -12.92 -19.67
N PRO A 45 -10.97 -13.43 -18.47
CA PRO A 45 -12.06 -14.39 -18.23
C PRO A 45 -13.43 -13.86 -18.67
N ASN A 46 -14.36 -14.76 -19.00
CA ASN A 46 -15.69 -14.41 -19.54
C ASN A 46 -16.54 -13.54 -18.58
N ASN A 47 -16.28 -13.62 -17.28
CA ASN A 47 -16.94 -12.80 -16.28
C ASN A 47 -16.29 -11.42 -16.07
N TYR A 48 -15.45 -10.97 -17.03
CA TYR A 48 -14.88 -9.62 -17.03
C TYR A 48 -15.59 -8.73 -18.03
N LYS A 49 -15.93 -7.52 -17.59
CA LYS A 49 -16.39 -6.40 -18.43
C LYS A 49 -15.25 -5.42 -18.58
N VAL A 50 -14.61 -5.41 -19.74
CA VAL A 50 -13.35 -4.68 -19.94
C VAL A 50 -13.59 -3.46 -20.83
N PHE A 51 -13.29 -2.28 -20.27
CA PHE A 51 -13.14 -1.06 -21.06
C PHE A 51 -11.68 -0.98 -21.54
N ARG A 52 -11.46 -0.96 -22.85
CA ARG A 52 -10.12 -0.93 -23.46
C ARG A 52 -9.84 0.44 -24.04
N GLU A 53 -8.93 1.16 -23.41
CA GLU A 53 -8.43 2.43 -23.93
C GLU A 53 -7.06 2.71 -23.32
N LYS A 54 -6.04 2.88 -24.17
CA LYS A 54 -4.69 3.20 -23.72
C LYS A 54 -4.68 4.56 -23.00
N SER A 55 -4.12 4.59 -21.80
CA SER A 55 -4.01 5.82 -21.01
C SER A 55 -2.72 5.77 -20.19
N ASP A 56 -1.71 6.49 -20.67
CA ASP A 56 -0.42 6.61 -20.01
C ASP A 56 -0.43 7.67 -18.90
N ILE A 57 0.46 7.48 -17.92
CA ILE A 57 0.71 8.45 -16.83
C ILE A 57 1.15 9.82 -17.40
N TYR A 58 1.83 9.81 -18.53
CA TYR A 58 2.39 10.99 -19.21
C TYR A 58 1.41 11.69 -20.19
N THR A 59 0.20 11.15 -20.36
CA THR A 59 -0.82 11.75 -21.22
C THR A 59 -1.27 13.13 -20.68
N SER A 60 -1.59 14.06 -21.57
CA SER A 60 -2.07 15.40 -21.19
C SER A 60 -3.30 15.33 -20.26
N LYS A 61 -3.47 16.34 -19.39
CA LYS A 61 -4.61 16.41 -18.44
C LYS A 61 -5.97 16.33 -19.15
N TRP A 62 -6.11 16.93 -20.32
CA TRP A 62 -7.34 16.94 -21.11
C TRP A 62 -7.66 15.56 -21.69
N ASN A 63 -6.66 14.86 -22.21
CA ASN A 63 -6.84 13.51 -22.72
C ASN A 63 -7.24 12.53 -21.60
N LYS A 64 -6.63 12.70 -20.42
CA LYS A 64 -7.03 11.92 -19.22
C LYS A 64 -8.49 12.16 -18.86
N LEU A 65 -8.93 13.42 -18.82
CA LEU A 65 -10.32 13.76 -18.50
C LEU A 65 -11.29 13.13 -19.51
N GLY A 66 -10.98 13.21 -20.80
CA GLY A 66 -11.77 12.57 -21.86
C GLY A 66 -11.89 11.05 -21.67
N ALA A 67 -10.80 10.38 -21.34
CA ALA A 67 -10.77 8.94 -21.08
C ALA A 67 -11.62 8.57 -19.84
N PHE A 68 -11.53 9.35 -18.76
CA PHE A 68 -12.38 9.15 -17.59
C PHE A 68 -13.87 9.33 -17.90
N LEU A 69 -14.25 10.28 -18.73
CA LEU A 69 -15.64 10.49 -19.14
C LEU A 69 -16.15 9.31 -20.01
N ARG A 70 -15.31 8.75 -20.87
CA ARG A 70 -15.67 7.56 -21.66
C ARG A 70 -15.79 6.32 -20.75
N PHE A 71 -14.86 6.13 -19.82
CA PHE A 71 -14.97 5.06 -18.83
C PHE A 71 -16.22 5.23 -17.95
N ARG A 72 -16.53 6.45 -17.51
CA ARG A 72 -17.77 6.75 -16.78
C ARG A 72 -19.04 6.35 -17.58
N ARG A 73 -19.06 6.63 -18.90
CA ARG A 73 -20.18 6.20 -19.77
C ARG A 73 -20.28 4.68 -19.86
N PHE A 74 -19.15 4.00 -19.97
CA PHE A 74 -19.08 2.54 -19.96
C PHE A 74 -19.63 1.99 -18.64
N LEU A 75 -19.15 2.49 -17.49
CA LEU A 75 -19.64 2.08 -16.16
C LEU A 75 -21.16 2.28 -16.04
N LYS A 76 -21.66 3.46 -16.41
CA LYS A 76 -23.09 3.77 -16.38
C LYS A 76 -23.90 2.79 -17.23
N LYS A 77 -23.43 2.47 -18.42
CA LYS A 77 -24.08 1.49 -19.32
C LYS A 77 -24.06 0.09 -18.68
N THR A 78 -22.90 -0.35 -18.20
CA THR A 78 -22.73 -1.66 -17.56
C THR A 78 -23.65 -1.82 -16.34
N LEU A 79 -23.69 -0.82 -15.44
CA LEU A 79 -24.53 -0.84 -14.26
C LEU A 79 -26.05 -0.75 -14.58
N LYS A 80 -26.40 -0.18 -15.74
CA LYS A 80 -27.80 -0.08 -16.16
C LYS A 80 -28.33 -1.39 -16.74
N TYR A 81 -27.53 -2.10 -17.53
CA TYR A 81 -27.98 -3.26 -18.31
C TYR A 81 -27.70 -4.60 -17.62
N ASN A 82 -26.91 -4.61 -16.55
CA ASN A 82 -26.66 -5.81 -15.75
C ASN A 82 -27.29 -5.66 -14.35
N ASN A 83 -27.88 -6.74 -13.87
CA ASN A 83 -28.58 -6.74 -12.58
C ASN A 83 -27.62 -7.03 -11.43
N TYR A 84 -26.74 -6.06 -11.12
CA TYR A 84 -25.94 -6.14 -9.90
C TYR A 84 -26.81 -5.80 -8.69
N GLU A 85 -26.75 -6.65 -7.68
CA GLU A 85 -27.42 -6.44 -6.40
C GLU A 85 -26.51 -5.67 -5.45
N LYS A 86 -25.22 -5.97 -5.52
CA LYS A 86 -24.16 -5.40 -4.70
C LYS A 86 -22.95 -5.01 -5.52
N LEU A 87 -22.18 -4.05 -5.03
CA LEU A 87 -20.94 -3.60 -5.65
C LEU A 87 -19.77 -3.64 -4.68
N ILE A 88 -18.58 -3.81 -5.23
CA ILE A 88 -17.31 -3.66 -4.51
C ILE A 88 -16.49 -2.62 -5.30
N MET A 89 -16.29 -1.46 -4.68
CA MET A 89 -15.61 -0.32 -5.29
C MET A 89 -14.15 -0.31 -4.85
N LEU A 90 -13.26 -0.77 -5.71
CA LEU A 90 -11.82 -0.85 -5.42
C LEU A 90 -11.15 0.47 -5.77
N ALA A 91 -10.67 1.18 -4.76
CA ALA A 91 -10.10 2.53 -4.78
C ALA A 91 -11.12 3.67 -5.04
N THR A 92 -10.68 4.90 -4.87
CA THR A 92 -11.54 6.11 -4.86
C THR A 92 -12.13 6.42 -6.23
N LEU A 93 -11.33 6.32 -7.29
CA LEU A 93 -11.74 6.79 -8.61
C LEU A 93 -12.99 6.11 -9.17
N PRO A 94 -13.14 4.76 -9.15
CA PRO A 94 -14.39 4.11 -9.60
C PRO A 94 -15.60 4.55 -8.76
N ALA A 95 -15.43 4.72 -7.45
CA ALA A 95 -16.51 5.15 -6.56
C ALA A 95 -16.97 6.58 -6.89
N VAL A 96 -16.06 7.51 -7.12
CA VAL A 96 -16.37 8.89 -7.55
C VAL A 96 -17.06 8.89 -8.92
N LEU A 97 -16.57 8.12 -9.87
CA LEU A 97 -17.19 8.01 -11.20
C LEU A 97 -18.60 7.40 -11.13
N CYS A 98 -18.87 6.52 -10.19
CA CYS A 98 -20.19 5.88 -10.00
C CYS A 98 -21.05 6.57 -8.93
N TYR A 99 -20.63 7.70 -8.36
CA TYR A 99 -21.34 8.34 -7.24
C TYR A 99 -22.86 8.51 -7.44
N PRO A 100 -23.37 8.97 -8.60
CA PRO A 100 -24.81 9.09 -8.81
C PRO A 100 -25.56 7.76 -8.70
N GLU A 101 -24.98 6.66 -9.19
CA GLU A 101 -25.53 5.31 -9.08
C GLU A 101 -25.45 4.77 -7.66
N LEU A 102 -24.31 4.98 -6.98
CA LEU A 102 -24.12 4.60 -5.57
C LEU A 102 -25.17 5.27 -4.68
N LYS A 103 -25.34 6.59 -4.85
CA LYS A 103 -26.34 7.35 -4.07
C LYS A 103 -27.78 6.89 -4.32
N LYS A 104 -28.16 6.62 -5.59
CA LYS A 104 -29.56 6.39 -5.98
C LYS A 104 -29.98 4.93 -5.89
N ARG A 105 -29.09 3.99 -6.24
CA ARG A 105 -29.44 2.58 -6.43
C ARG A 105 -28.74 1.64 -5.44
N TYR A 106 -27.54 2.01 -5.02
CA TYR A 106 -26.68 1.09 -4.26
C TYR A 106 -26.39 1.55 -2.84
N ARG A 107 -27.14 2.51 -2.30
CA ARG A 107 -26.95 2.95 -0.92
C ARG A 107 -27.12 1.77 0.06
N GLY A 108 -26.09 1.52 0.90
CA GLY A 108 -26.03 0.36 1.79
C GLY A 108 -25.77 -0.98 1.08
N LYS A 109 -25.49 -0.96 -0.24
CA LYS A 109 -25.31 -2.15 -1.07
C LYS A 109 -23.95 -2.19 -1.75
N TYR A 110 -22.96 -1.51 -1.22
CA TYR A 110 -21.60 -1.60 -1.72
C TYR A 110 -20.56 -1.52 -0.60
N ILE A 111 -19.42 -2.17 -0.84
CA ILE A 111 -18.19 -1.97 -0.08
C ILE A 111 -17.38 -0.88 -0.80
N PHE A 112 -16.83 0.06 -0.03
CA PHE A 112 -15.85 1.01 -0.53
C PHE A 112 -14.47 0.67 0.03
N ASP A 113 -13.55 0.21 -0.82
CA ASP A 113 -12.18 -0.13 -0.43
C ASP A 113 -11.23 1.02 -0.78
N PHE A 114 -10.86 1.80 0.23
CA PHE A 114 -9.99 2.96 0.12
C PHE A 114 -8.55 2.58 0.50
N ARG A 115 -7.65 2.57 -0.48
CA ARG A 115 -6.26 2.14 -0.29
C ARG A 115 -5.23 3.24 -0.41
N ASP A 116 -5.49 4.22 -1.27
CA ASP A 116 -4.59 5.32 -1.57
C ASP A 116 -5.39 6.59 -1.79
N MET A 117 -4.81 7.72 -1.39
CA MET A 117 -5.38 9.03 -1.67
C MET A 117 -5.14 9.44 -3.12
N SER A 118 -6.12 10.10 -3.72
CA SER A 118 -6.08 10.61 -5.10
C SER A 118 -6.05 12.13 -5.12
N PHE A 119 -7.14 12.76 -4.68
CA PHE A 119 -7.35 14.21 -4.69
C PHE A 119 -8.00 14.71 -3.39
N GLU A 120 -7.91 13.95 -2.30
CA GLU A 120 -8.55 14.22 -1.01
C GLU A 120 -8.01 15.48 -0.34
N GLN A 121 -6.83 15.96 -0.72
CA GLN A 121 -6.31 17.29 -0.33
C GLN A 121 -7.23 18.44 -0.77
N TYR A 122 -8.08 18.24 -1.78
CA TYR A 122 -9.06 19.24 -2.19
C TYR A 122 -10.39 19.04 -1.44
N GLY A 123 -10.79 20.02 -0.65
CA GLY A 123 -11.92 19.92 0.27
C GLY A 123 -13.26 19.51 -0.37
N PHE A 124 -13.53 19.91 -1.63
CA PHE A 124 -14.75 19.49 -2.34
C PHE A 124 -14.71 17.99 -2.68
N TYR A 125 -13.52 17.49 -3.08
CA TYR A 125 -13.34 16.09 -3.42
C TYR A 125 -13.42 15.22 -2.15
N ASN A 126 -12.77 15.64 -1.08
CA ASN A 126 -12.84 14.95 0.21
C ASN A 126 -14.27 14.85 0.75
N ARG A 127 -15.07 15.93 0.64
CA ARG A 127 -16.51 15.88 1.00
C ARG A 127 -17.29 14.89 0.14
N LEU A 128 -16.96 14.75 -1.15
CA LEU A 128 -17.59 13.76 -2.02
C LEU A 128 -17.21 12.33 -1.58
N VAL A 129 -15.93 12.10 -1.28
CA VAL A 129 -15.45 10.79 -0.78
C VAL A 129 -16.08 10.47 0.57
N GLY A 130 -16.21 11.43 1.50
CA GLY A 130 -16.93 11.25 2.76
C GLY A 130 -18.38 10.78 2.54
N ARG A 131 -19.11 11.39 1.59
CA ARG A 131 -20.46 10.91 1.24
C ARG A 131 -20.50 9.51 0.62
N ILE A 132 -19.44 9.12 -0.10
CA ILE A 132 -19.31 7.75 -0.61
C ILE A 132 -19.14 6.80 0.57
N CYS A 133 -18.32 7.15 1.57
CA CYS A 133 -18.20 6.37 2.80
C CYS A 133 -19.56 6.24 3.53
N ASP A 134 -20.29 7.34 3.71
CA ASP A 134 -21.60 7.37 4.43
C ASP A 134 -22.66 6.50 3.76
N TYR A 135 -22.58 6.30 2.44
CA TYR A 135 -23.54 5.50 1.68
C TYR A 135 -23.12 4.05 1.50
N ALA A 136 -21.87 3.70 1.83
CA ALA A 136 -21.37 2.32 1.78
C ALA A 136 -22.07 1.44 2.84
N SER A 137 -22.11 0.14 2.63
CA SER A 137 -22.41 -0.82 3.67
C SER A 137 -21.34 -0.76 4.76
N PHE A 138 -20.09 -0.72 4.32
CA PHE A 138 -18.93 -0.36 5.13
C PHE A 138 -17.79 0.13 4.24
N THR A 139 -16.86 0.88 4.84
CA THR A 139 -15.65 1.37 4.20
C THR A 139 -14.44 0.63 4.73
N CYS A 140 -13.58 0.13 3.83
CA CYS A 140 -12.25 -0.38 4.20
C CYS A 140 -11.20 0.71 4.01
N ILE A 141 -10.23 0.76 4.91
CA ILE A 141 -9.05 1.62 4.77
C ILE A 141 -7.78 0.79 4.97
N SER A 142 -6.75 1.01 4.16
CA SER A 142 -5.48 0.29 4.29
C SER A 142 -4.55 0.85 5.38
N SER A 143 -4.89 1.99 5.93
CA SER A 143 -4.18 2.63 7.03
C SER A 143 -5.17 3.39 7.91
N PRO A 144 -5.17 3.17 9.24
CA PRO A 144 -5.98 3.98 10.14
C PRO A 144 -5.68 5.49 10.05
N GLY A 145 -4.48 5.88 9.61
CA GLY A 145 -4.14 7.29 9.37
C GLY A 145 -4.99 7.98 8.29
N PHE A 146 -5.74 7.23 7.47
CA PHE A 146 -6.69 7.80 6.52
C PHE A 146 -8.02 8.21 7.17
N ALA A 147 -8.34 7.66 8.33
CA ALA A 147 -9.62 7.91 9.02
C ALA A 147 -9.80 9.40 9.34
N ASP A 148 -8.76 10.07 9.85
CA ASP A 148 -8.80 11.49 10.19
C ASP A 148 -9.01 12.37 8.93
N ILE A 149 -8.39 11.97 7.81
CA ILE A 149 -8.51 12.69 6.54
C ILE A 149 -9.91 12.54 5.97
N LEU A 150 -10.45 11.32 6.00
CA LEU A 150 -11.80 11.02 5.53
C LEU A 150 -12.88 11.46 6.51
N LYS A 151 -12.53 11.81 7.76
CA LYS A 151 -13.45 12.10 8.85
C LYS A 151 -14.45 10.96 9.08
N GLN A 152 -13.93 9.73 9.10
CA GLN A 152 -14.72 8.52 9.29
C GLN A 152 -14.34 7.85 10.61
N GLU A 153 -15.35 7.51 11.41
CA GLU A 153 -15.19 6.76 12.66
C GLU A 153 -15.50 5.26 12.46
N ASN A 154 -16.39 4.95 11.52
CA ASN A 154 -16.80 3.57 11.21
C ASN A 154 -16.10 3.07 9.95
N TYR A 155 -15.02 2.35 10.15
CA TYR A 155 -14.25 1.74 9.08
C TYR A 155 -13.74 0.36 9.47
N VAL A 156 -13.36 -0.43 8.47
CA VAL A 156 -12.69 -1.71 8.63
C VAL A 156 -11.26 -1.57 8.15
N VAL A 157 -10.29 -1.96 8.97
CA VAL A 157 -8.88 -1.94 8.57
C VAL A 157 -8.62 -3.13 7.65
N ALA A 158 -8.14 -2.84 6.46
CA ALA A 158 -7.81 -3.81 5.43
C ALA A 158 -6.30 -3.81 5.17
N ASN A 159 -5.56 -4.42 6.04
CA ASN A 159 -4.11 -4.44 6.06
C ASN A 159 -3.51 -4.92 4.73
N ASN A 160 -2.39 -4.31 4.31
CA ASN A 160 -1.81 -4.49 2.99
C ASN A 160 -0.61 -5.45 3.00
N PHE A 161 -0.75 -6.59 3.68
CA PHE A 161 0.24 -7.67 3.67
C PHE A 161 -0.16 -8.81 2.72
N ARG A 162 0.79 -9.66 2.41
CA ARG A 162 0.57 -10.85 1.58
C ARG A 162 0.46 -12.09 2.48
N TYR A 163 -0.60 -12.89 2.32
CA TYR A 163 -0.77 -14.13 3.08
C TYR A 163 0.38 -15.13 2.89
N ALA A 164 0.98 -15.15 1.69
CA ALA A 164 2.14 -16.01 1.44
C ALA A 164 3.33 -15.66 2.33
N ASP A 165 3.46 -14.41 2.74
CA ASP A 165 4.57 -13.96 3.58
C ASP A 165 4.37 -14.36 5.06
N ILE A 166 3.13 -14.51 5.53
CA ILE A 166 2.81 -14.95 6.90
C ILE A 166 3.39 -16.33 7.22
N LYS A 167 3.44 -17.22 6.23
CA LYS A 167 4.05 -18.56 6.40
C LYS A 167 5.55 -18.50 6.70
N ASN A 168 6.18 -17.36 6.44
CA ASN A 168 7.60 -17.10 6.66
C ASN A 168 7.83 -16.24 7.91
N THR A 169 6.85 -16.14 8.82
CA THR A 169 7.00 -15.38 10.06
C THR A 169 8.21 -15.89 10.84
N ALA A 170 9.15 -14.99 11.09
CA ALA A 170 10.35 -15.30 11.86
C ALA A 170 10.01 -15.39 13.36
N GLU A 171 10.55 -16.39 14.03
CA GLU A 171 10.45 -16.55 15.48
C GLU A 171 11.49 -15.69 16.21
N HIS A 172 12.66 -15.51 15.58
CA HIS A 172 13.79 -14.83 16.15
C HIS A 172 14.31 -13.73 15.24
N MET A 173 14.92 -12.73 15.85
CA MET A 173 15.71 -11.74 15.14
C MET A 173 17.06 -12.37 14.74
N LYS A 174 17.52 -12.15 13.52
CA LYS A 174 18.88 -12.49 13.09
C LYS A 174 19.90 -11.74 13.98
N PRO A 175 21.02 -12.37 14.37
CA PRO A 175 22.11 -11.64 15.00
C PRO A 175 22.54 -10.43 14.16
N VAL A 176 22.72 -9.29 14.81
CA VAL A 176 23.11 -8.05 14.12
C VAL A 176 24.46 -8.22 13.45
N SER A 177 24.53 -7.89 12.17
CA SER A 177 25.78 -7.94 11.42
C SER A 177 26.63 -6.68 11.65
N PHE A 178 27.92 -6.78 11.38
CA PHE A 178 28.78 -5.63 11.30
C PHE A 178 29.53 -5.68 9.95
N PRO A 179 29.41 -4.66 9.09
CA PRO A 179 28.57 -3.46 9.26
C PRO A 179 27.06 -3.79 9.32
N ILE A 180 26.28 -2.90 9.97
CA ILE A 180 24.83 -3.03 10.08
C ILE A 180 24.20 -2.90 8.70
N LYS A 181 23.40 -3.88 8.30
CA LYS A 181 22.74 -3.91 6.98
C LYS A 181 21.38 -3.21 7.03
N LEU A 182 21.30 -2.06 6.38
CA LEU A 182 20.06 -1.31 6.22
C LEU A 182 19.44 -1.61 4.85
N LEU A 183 18.13 -1.85 4.79
CA LEU A 183 17.44 -2.16 3.56
C LEU A 183 16.32 -1.17 3.26
N ASN A 184 16.42 -0.47 2.13
CA ASN A 184 15.31 0.23 1.50
C ASN A 184 14.82 -0.58 0.30
N ILE A 185 13.67 -1.24 0.40
CA ILE A 185 13.13 -2.10 -0.65
C ILE A 185 11.76 -1.60 -1.14
N GLY A 186 11.54 -1.62 -2.45
CA GLY A 186 10.31 -1.18 -3.10
C GLY A 186 10.56 -0.23 -4.26
N VAL A 187 9.51 0.44 -4.74
CA VAL A 187 9.66 1.43 -5.81
C VAL A 187 10.43 2.63 -5.30
N SER A 188 11.52 2.98 -5.98
CA SER A 188 12.29 4.20 -5.71
C SER A 188 11.42 5.44 -5.93
N ARG A 189 11.37 6.32 -4.95
CA ARG A 189 10.47 7.51 -4.93
C ARG A 189 11.23 8.79 -4.65
N GLY A 190 11.81 9.36 -5.69
CA GLY A 190 12.45 10.67 -5.65
C GLY A 190 13.96 10.63 -5.48
N GLU A 191 14.65 11.16 -6.47
CA GLU A 191 16.10 11.23 -6.54
C GLU A 191 16.70 11.98 -5.34
N SER A 192 16.13 13.12 -4.96
CA SER A 192 16.60 13.93 -3.83
C SER A 192 16.56 13.18 -2.50
N PHE A 193 15.53 12.37 -2.29
CA PHE A 193 15.42 11.53 -1.11
C PHE A 193 16.49 10.43 -1.08
N ASN A 194 16.68 9.72 -2.21
CA ASN A 194 17.69 8.68 -2.30
C ASN A 194 19.10 9.24 -2.14
N ARG A 195 19.36 10.43 -2.67
CA ARG A 195 20.64 11.14 -2.48
C ARG A 195 20.87 11.47 -1.00
N ALA A 196 19.88 12.09 -0.34
CA ALA A 196 20.00 12.42 1.08
C ALA A 196 20.26 11.17 1.93
N LEU A 197 19.61 10.05 1.61
CA LEU A 197 19.84 8.79 2.29
C LEU A 197 21.28 8.26 2.06
N ALA A 198 21.75 8.32 0.82
CA ALA A 198 23.12 7.93 0.49
C ALA A 198 24.15 8.83 1.13
N ASP A 199 23.92 10.15 1.20
CA ASP A 199 24.82 11.10 1.85
C ASP A 199 24.90 10.88 3.37
N THR A 200 23.75 10.52 3.99
CA THR A 200 23.67 10.28 5.43
C THR A 200 24.51 9.08 5.88
N PHE A 201 24.56 8.03 5.07
CA PHE A 201 25.27 6.79 5.41
C PHE A 201 26.54 6.55 4.58
N GLY A 202 26.79 7.39 3.57
CA GLY A 202 27.88 7.21 2.60
C GLY A 202 29.26 7.18 3.24
N ASN A 203 30.05 6.14 2.93
CA ASN A 203 31.38 5.87 3.47
C ASN A 203 31.44 5.73 5.02
N ASP A 204 30.31 5.60 5.69
CA ASP A 204 30.28 5.26 7.13
C ASP A 204 30.53 3.75 7.30
N PRO A 205 31.66 3.33 7.89
CA PRO A 205 32.03 1.91 7.99
C PRO A 205 31.12 1.11 8.91
N ARG A 206 30.24 1.77 9.68
CA ARG A 206 29.26 1.12 10.55
C ARG A 206 28.10 0.51 9.78
N PHE A 207 27.87 0.95 8.54
CA PHE A 207 26.69 0.58 7.78
C PHE A 207 27.02 0.02 6.38
N SER A 208 26.14 -0.89 5.91
CA SER A 208 26.02 -1.33 4.53
C SER A 208 24.57 -1.15 4.08
N VAL A 209 24.30 -0.25 3.14
CA VAL A 209 22.95 0.18 2.76
C VAL A 209 22.56 -0.41 1.44
N TYR A 210 21.46 -1.16 1.41
CA TYR A 210 20.90 -1.75 0.21
C TYR A 210 19.65 -0.99 -0.21
N ILE A 211 19.65 -0.48 -1.44
CA ILE A 211 18.50 0.18 -2.07
C ILE A 211 18.05 -0.69 -3.23
N VAL A 212 16.95 -1.41 -3.00
CA VAL A 212 16.47 -2.50 -3.86
C VAL A 212 15.13 -2.13 -4.48
N GLY A 213 15.08 -2.15 -5.80
CA GLY A 213 13.91 -1.79 -6.58
C GLY A 213 14.20 -0.69 -7.59
N MET A 214 13.29 -0.53 -8.57
CA MET A 214 13.43 0.47 -9.60
C MET A 214 12.36 1.56 -9.51
N GLY A 215 12.73 2.75 -9.95
CA GLY A 215 11.88 3.91 -10.17
C GLY A 215 12.42 4.71 -11.36
N ASN A 216 11.75 5.79 -11.72
CA ASN A 216 12.17 6.63 -12.86
C ASN A 216 13.53 7.33 -12.65
N ASP A 217 13.92 7.50 -11.39
CA ASP A 217 15.15 8.13 -10.93
C ASP A 217 16.33 7.16 -10.79
N THR A 218 16.09 5.86 -10.92
CA THR A 218 17.11 4.82 -10.65
C THR A 218 18.40 4.99 -11.48
N PRO A 219 18.37 5.28 -12.79
CA PRO A 219 19.61 5.45 -13.56
C PRO A 219 20.52 6.57 -13.03
N PHE A 220 19.93 7.72 -12.69
CA PHE A 220 20.68 8.86 -12.14
C PHE A 220 21.20 8.56 -10.73
N PHE A 221 20.44 7.84 -9.95
CA PHE A 221 20.83 7.46 -8.60
C PHE A 221 21.93 6.41 -8.59
N LEU A 222 21.97 5.48 -9.54
CA LEU A 222 23.08 4.52 -9.70
C LEU A 222 24.42 5.22 -9.88
N GLU A 223 24.48 6.23 -10.76
CA GLU A 223 25.67 7.04 -10.98
C GLU A 223 26.06 7.81 -9.70
N TYR A 224 25.08 8.43 -9.04
CA TYR A 224 25.32 9.17 -7.80
C TYR A 224 25.85 8.28 -6.68
N ALA A 225 25.26 7.13 -6.47
CA ALA A 225 25.61 6.21 -5.38
C ALA A 225 27.00 5.56 -5.57
N ALA A 226 27.53 5.53 -6.80
CA ALA A 226 28.84 4.92 -7.10
C ALA A 226 30.02 5.59 -6.36
N GLN A 227 29.85 6.81 -5.84
CA GLN A 227 30.87 7.49 -5.03
C GLN A 227 31.02 6.90 -3.61
N TYR A 228 30.05 6.08 -3.17
CA TYR A 228 30.02 5.50 -1.82
C TYR A 228 30.22 3.99 -1.86
N SER A 229 31.27 3.50 -1.21
CA SER A 229 31.64 2.08 -1.25
C SER A 229 30.65 1.16 -0.52
N ASN A 230 29.84 1.70 0.39
CA ASN A 230 28.91 0.97 1.26
C ASN A 230 27.43 1.14 0.86
N ILE A 231 27.12 1.83 -0.25
CA ILE A 231 25.77 2.00 -0.78
C ILE A 231 25.59 1.10 -1.98
N HIS A 232 24.68 0.13 -1.89
CA HIS A 232 24.43 -0.89 -2.90
C HIS A 232 23.07 -0.67 -3.54
N VAL A 233 23.06 -0.24 -4.81
CA VAL A 233 21.81 -0.05 -5.58
C VAL A 233 21.55 -1.28 -6.41
N VAL A 234 20.39 -1.92 -6.18
CA VAL A 234 19.97 -3.14 -6.88
C VAL A 234 18.68 -2.83 -7.64
N GLY A 235 18.63 -3.31 -8.88
CA GLY A 235 17.49 -3.08 -9.78
C GLY A 235 16.20 -3.81 -9.38
N THR A 236 15.49 -4.32 -10.38
CA THR A 236 14.26 -5.10 -10.16
C THR A 236 14.52 -6.38 -9.39
N TYR A 237 13.53 -6.82 -8.65
CA TYR A 237 13.54 -8.07 -7.88
C TYR A 237 12.21 -8.80 -8.02
N ASN A 238 12.23 -10.11 -7.86
CA ASN A 238 11.06 -10.95 -7.72
C ASN A 238 10.73 -11.20 -6.23
N ASN A 239 9.62 -11.93 -5.96
CA ASN A 239 9.17 -12.16 -4.59
C ASN A 239 10.13 -12.99 -3.73
N GLU A 240 10.85 -13.94 -4.32
CA GLU A 240 11.83 -14.77 -3.62
C GLU A 240 13.08 -13.96 -3.27
N GLU A 241 13.51 -13.12 -4.19
CA GLU A 241 14.61 -12.19 -3.96
C GLU A 241 14.25 -11.16 -2.90
N LYS A 242 13.00 -10.63 -2.92
CA LYS A 242 12.48 -9.74 -1.85
C LYS A 242 12.68 -10.37 -0.49
N GLN A 243 12.26 -11.63 -0.34
CA GLN A 243 12.37 -12.34 0.93
C GLN A 243 13.82 -12.45 1.39
N LYS A 244 14.73 -12.84 0.49
CA LYS A 244 16.16 -12.96 0.80
C LYS A 244 16.76 -11.62 1.26
N TYR A 245 16.48 -10.51 0.56
CA TYR A 245 16.94 -9.19 0.98
C TYR A 245 16.44 -8.81 2.38
N ILE A 246 15.16 -9.06 2.67
CA ILE A 246 14.59 -8.73 3.99
C ILE A 246 15.22 -9.61 5.08
N GLN A 247 15.39 -10.91 4.83
CA GLN A 247 16.01 -11.82 5.80
C GLN A 247 17.46 -11.44 6.08
N ASP A 248 18.21 -11.00 5.08
CA ASP A 248 19.62 -10.60 5.24
C ASP A 248 19.79 -9.24 5.91
N ALA A 249 18.82 -8.35 5.86
CA ALA A 249 18.86 -7.04 6.51
C ALA A 249 18.84 -7.13 8.05
N ASP A 250 19.42 -6.14 8.72
CA ASP A 250 19.30 -5.92 10.16
C ASP A 250 18.15 -4.98 10.51
N MET A 251 17.91 -3.94 9.68
CA MET A 251 16.79 -3.01 9.81
C MET A 251 16.19 -2.69 8.44
N LEU A 252 14.91 -2.29 8.42
CA LEU A 252 14.25 -1.79 7.24
C LEU A 252 14.08 -0.26 7.29
N LEU A 253 14.53 0.42 6.24
CA LEU A 253 14.27 1.83 6.02
C LEU A 253 12.81 2.01 5.58
N TYR A 254 11.92 2.11 6.57
CA TYR A 254 10.50 2.40 6.39
C TYR A 254 10.28 3.92 6.27
N TYR A 255 11.08 4.53 5.44
CA TYR A 255 11.17 5.96 5.26
C TYR A 255 10.68 6.36 3.86
N TYR A 256 9.86 7.38 3.77
CA TYR A 256 9.33 7.90 2.51
C TYR A 256 9.41 9.43 2.47
N PRO A 257 9.56 10.04 1.29
CA PRO A 257 9.43 11.50 1.17
C PRO A 257 8.09 11.98 1.74
N CYS A 258 8.14 13.08 2.51
CA CYS A 258 6.93 13.66 3.07
C CYS A 258 5.97 14.09 1.97
N SER A 259 4.75 13.57 2.02
CA SER A 259 3.67 13.95 1.12
C SER A 259 2.34 13.68 1.80
N PHE A 260 1.28 14.32 1.32
CA PHE A 260 -0.05 14.16 1.88
C PHE A 260 -0.49 12.68 2.00
N ASN A 261 -0.17 11.87 0.99
CA ASN A 261 -0.49 10.44 1.01
C ASN A 261 0.48 9.65 1.92
N CYS A 262 1.78 9.84 1.77
CA CYS A 262 2.77 9.06 2.53
C CYS A 262 2.68 9.31 4.04
N ASN A 263 2.30 10.54 4.45
CA ASN A 263 2.21 10.89 5.87
C ASN A 263 1.09 10.13 6.62
N ALA A 264 0.07 9.62 5.92
CA ALA A 264 -1.05 8.90 6.52
C ALA A 264 -1.06 7.38 6.22
N ALA A 265 -0.24 6.92 5.29
CA ALA A 265 -0.27 5.54 4.81
C ALA A 265 0.54 4.57 5.68
N LEU A 266 0.10 3.30 5.71
CA LEU A 266 0.92 2.16 6.11
C LEU A 266 1.30 1.36 4.86
N ALA A 267 2.58 1.37 4.51
CA ALA A 267 3.08 0.66 3.35
C ALA A 267 3.55 -0.77 3.70
N ASN A 268 3.74 -1.59 2.67
CA ASN A 268 4.06 -3.02 2.82
C ASN A 268 5.28 -3.29 3.73
N LYS A 269 6.28 -2.42 3.73
CA LYS A 269 7.48 -2.57 4.60
C LYS A 269 7.15 -2.62 6.10
N TYR A 270 6.03 -2.01 6.52
CA TYR A 270 5.56 -2.12 7.90
C TYR A 270 5.30 -3.58 8.28
N TYR A 271 4.54 -4.26 7.45
CA TYR A 271 4.20 -5.68 7.65
C TYR A 271 5.42 -6.58 7.43
N ASP A 272 6.27 -6.26 6.48
CA ASP A 272 7.54 -6.97 6.29
C ASP A 272 8.39 -6.92 7.58
N GLY A 273 8.49 -5.76 8.23
CA GLY A 273 9.20 -5.62 9.52
C GLY A 273 8.65 -6.51 10.63
N LEU A 274 7.30 -6.60 10.73
CA LEU A 274 6.64 -7.46 11.71
C LEU A 274 6.84 -8.95 11.44
N ILE A 275 6.67 -9.37 10.17
CA ILE A 275 6.77 -10.75 9.74
C ILE A 275 8.20 -11.28 9.89
N TYR A 276 9.17 -10.53 9.42
CA TYR A 276 10.57 -10.95 9.42
C TYR A 276 11.36 -10.48 10.66
N LYS A 277 10.66 -9.91 11.66
CA LYS A 277 11.28 -9.41 12.92
C LYS A 277 12.46 -8.48 12.63
N LYS A 278 12.18 -7.44 11.83
CA LYS A 278 13.17 -6.40 11.48
C LYS A 278 12.73 -5.07 12.05
N PRO A 279 13.56 -4.42 12.91
CA PRO A 279 13.28 -3.08 13.38
C PRO A 279 13.11 -2.10 12.22
N LEU A 280 12.20 -1.14 12.37
CA LEU A 280 11.86 -0.17 11.34
C LEU A 280 12.47 1.19 11.64
N ILE A 281 12.97 1.88 10.61
CA ILE A 281 13.33 3.29 10.68
C ILE A 281 12.23 4.08 10.00
N GLY A 282 11.39 4.76 10.79
CA GLY A 282 10.26 5.55 10.31
C GLY A 282 10.59 7.05 10.21
N ASN A 283 9.69 7.80 9.58
CA ASN A 283 9.72 9.25 9.43
C ASN A 283 9.00 9.91 10.61
N ILE A 284 9.63 10.85 11.33
CA ILE A 284 8.92 11.65 12.34
C ILE A 284 7.74 12.40 11.72
N ASN A 285 6.76 12.76 12.54
CA ASN A 285 5.57 13.52 12.13
C ASN A 285 4.72 12.85 11.03
N THR A 286 4.88 11.54 10.83
CA THR A 286 4.01 10.73 9.97
C THR A 286 3.23 9.73 10.81
N TYR A 287 2.07 9.29 10.29
CA TYR A 287 1.30 8.22 10.96
C TYR A 287 2.15 6.96 11.13
N SER A 288 2.89 6.58 10.09
CA SER A 288 3.74 5.39 10.09
C SER A 288 4.89 5.49 11.12
N GLY A 289 5.58 6.62 11.16
CA GLY A 289 6.66 6.84 12.13
C GLY A 289 6.17 6.89 13.57
N ASN A 290 5.05 7.57 13.82
CA ASN A 290 4.42 7.60 15.14
C ASN A 290 4.00 6.19 15.59
N ARG A 291 3.46 5.37 14.67
CA ARG A 291 3.06 3.99 14.96
C ARG A 291 4.28 3.11 15.27
N VAL A 292 5.39 3.28 14.55
CA VAL A 292 6.66 2.56 14.83
C VAL A 292 7.11 2.81 16.28
N LEU A 293 7.11 4.08 16.72
CA LEU A 293 7.46 4.44 18.09
C LEU A 293 6.45 3.91 19.11
N GLN A 294 5.17 4.17 18.87
CA GLN A 294 4.08 3.77 19.79
C GLN A 294 4.03 2.26 20.00
N LYS A 295 4.33 1.49 18.95
CA LYS A 295 4.33 0.02 19.01
C LYS A 295 5.68 -0.56 19.42
N GLN A 296 6.70 0.26 19.62
CA GLN A 296 8.05 -0.17 20.00
C GLN A 296 8.69 -1.17 19.03
N ILE A 297 8.44 -0.98 17.74
CA ILE A 297 8.92 -1.86 16.66
C ILE A 297 10.05 -1.23 15.83
N GLY A 298 10.68 -0.19 16.36
CA GLY A 298 11.77 0.51 15.70
C GLY A 298 11.97 1.92 16.24
N ILE A 299 12.59 2.76 15.44
CA ILE A 299 12.90 4.15 15.71
C ILE A 299 12.26 5.07 14.67
N SER A 300 11.94 6.31 15.01
CA SER A 300 11.43 7.30 14.06
C SER A 300 12.29 8.56 14.15
N LEU A 301 12.85 8.99 13.02
CA LEU A 301 13.89 10.00 12.94
C LEU A 301 13.59 11.03 11.86
N ASP A 302 14.29 12.17 11.90
CA ASP A 302 14.32 13.17 10.83
C ASP A 302 15.59 12.99 9.99
N LEU A 303 15.46 12.71 8.70
CA LEU A 303 16.61 12.53 7.80
C LEU A 303 17.44 13.81 7.63
N SER A 304 16.88 14.97 7.96
CA SER A 304 17.62 16.25 7.94
C SER A 304 18.52 16.46 9.16
N ASP A 305 18.38 15.62 10.19
CA ASP A 305 19.24 15.66 11.36
C ASP A 305 20.62 15.07 11.04
N SER A 306 21.68 15.84 11.23
CA SER A 306 23.07 15.41 11.00
C SER A 306 23.50 14.22 11.86
N THR A 307 22.81 13.94 12.96
CA THR A 307 23.07 12.81 13.86
C THR A 307 22.24 11.56 13.51
N PHE A 308 21.53 11.56 12.39
CA PHE A 308 20.64 10.46 12.00
C PHE A 308 21.35 9.10 12.03
N ALA A 309 22.52 8.98 11.40
CA ALA A 309 23.30 7.73 11.38
C ALA A 309 23.74 7.31 12.78
N ASP A 310 24.17 8.27 13.63
CA ASP A 310 24.56 8.01 15.02
C ASP A 310 23.38 7.49 15.86
N GLN A 311 22.18 8.07 15.67
CA GLN A 311 20.96 7.63 16.34
C GLN A 311 20.57 6.21 15.91
N VAL A 312 20.67 5.87 14.62
CA VAL A 312 20.43 4.51 14.13
C VAL A 312 21.42 3.53 14.72
N TYR A 313 22.70 3.90 14.76
CA TYR A 313 23.74 3.05 15.34
C TYR A 313 23.50 2.83 16.84
N ALA A 314 23.26 3.89 17.60
CA ALA A 314 22.99 3.82 19.04
C ALA A 314 21.76 2.95 19.34
N TYR A 315 20.68 3.09 18.56
CA TYR A 315 19.49 2.26 18.70
C TYR A 315 19.83 0.77 18.56
N MET A 316 20.60 0.39 17.55
CA MET A 316 20.96 -1.02 17.32
C MET A 316 21.90 -1.58 18.40
N GLN A 317 22.78 -0.73 18.98
CA GLN A 317 23.67 -1.13 20.08
C GLN A 317 22.93 -1.34 21.41
N THR A 318 21.80 -0.63 21.59
CA THR A 318 21.03 -0.65 22.84
C THR A 318 19.70 -1.41 22.72
N LEU A 319 19.43 -2.03 21.57
CA LEU A 319 18.18 -2.73 21.33
C LEU A 319 18.01 -3.92 22.28
N ASN A 320 16.96 -3.86 23.09
CA ASN A 320 16.50 -5.04 23.83
C ASN A 320 15.72 -5.96 22.87
N VAL A 321 16.38 -7.04 22.45
CA VAL A 321 15.83 -7.96 21.45
C VAL A 321 14.54 -8.64 21.92
N ASP A 322 14.46 -9.04 23.19
CA ASP A 322 13.26 -9.72 23.72
C ASP A 322 12.06 -8.78 23.78
N GLU A 323 12.25 -7.54 24.20
CA GLU A 323 11.20 -6.52 24.20
C GLU A 323 10.72 -6.21 22.79
N PHE A 324 11.64 -6.06 21.84
CA PHE A 324 11.33 -5.84 20.43
C PHE A 324 10.54 -7.02 19.83
N LEU A 325 10.99 -8.25 20.05
CA LEU A 325 10.30 -9.45 19.54
C LEU A 325 8.87 -9.55 20.11
N GLY A 326 8.71 -9.30 21.41
CA GLY A 326 7.40 -9.26 22.05
C GLY A 326 6.51 -8.16 21.48
N ALA A 327 7.05 -6.97 21.23
CA ALA A 327 6.33 -5.85 20.62
C ALA A 327 5.92 -6.15 19.17
N ALA A 328 6.83 -6.65 18.35
CA ALA A 328 6.58 -7.02 16.97
C ALA A 328 5.53 -8.15 16.85
N GLN A 329 5.56 -9.12 17.77
CA GLN A 329 4.56 -10.19 17.79
C GLN A 329 3.18 -9.66 18.18
N ARG A 330 3.06 -8.87 19.24
CA ARG A 330 1.76 -8.25 19.63
C ARG A 330 1.16 -7.43 18.50
N GLU A 331 1.98 -6.65 17.79
CA GLU A 331 1.46 -5.86 16.66
C GLU A 331 1.08 -6.74 15.46
N LEU A 332 1.83 -7.81 15.18
CA LEU A 332 1.47 -8.77 14.14
C LEU A 332 0.14 -9.47 14.47
N ASP A 333 -0.06 -9.89 15.71
CA ASP A 333 -1.30 -10.52 16.16
C ASP A 333 -2.50 -9.56 16.00
N GLN A 334 -2.31 -8.28 16.31
CA GLN A 334 -3.34 -7.25 16.05
C GLN A 334 -3.66 -7.12 14.57
N VAL A 335 -2.65 -7.07 13.70
CA VAL A 335 -2.80 -7.00 12.23
C VAL A 335 -3.58 -8.20 11.70
N LEU A 336 -3.30 -9.41 12.20
CA LEU A 336 -4.00 -10.64 11.82
C LEU A 336 -5.45 -10.66 12.32
N ALA A 337 -5.70 -10.15 13.53
CA ALA A 337 -7.06 -10.02 14.05
C ALA A 337 -7.89 -9.00 13.24
N GLU A 338 -7.30 -7.86 12.87
CA GLU A 338 -7.93 -6.87 12.00
C GLU A 338 -8.27 -7.47 10.62
N ASP A 339 -7.36 -8.27 10.04
CA ASP A 339 -7.59 -8.94 8.75
C ASP A 339 -8.68 -10.00 8.84
N SER A 340 -8.73 -10.78 9.92
CA SER A 340 -9.83 -11.72 10.18
C SER A 340 -11.17 -10.99 10.27
N HIS A 341 -11.24 -9.89 10.99
CA HIS A 341 -12.43 -9.05 11.07
C HIS A 341 -12.85 -8.50 9.68
N TYR A 342 -11.89 -8.06 8.88
CA TYR A 342 -12.13 -7.59 7.52
C TYR A 342 -12.74 -8.68 6.63
N LEU A 343 -12.21 -9.90 6.67
CA LEU A 343 -12.76 -11.04 5.92
C LEU A 343 -14.17 -11.40 6.38
N ASP A 344 -14.42 -11.38 7.69
CA ASP A 344 -15.76 -11.62 8.25
C ASP A 344 -16.77 -10.55 7.79
N GLN A 345 -16.37 -9.29 7.70
CA GLN A 345 -17.25 -8.23 7.17
C GLN A 345 -17.56 -8.43 5.69
N ILE A 346 -16.60 -8.88 4.88
CA ILE A 346 -16.85 -9.25 3.48
C ILE A 346 -17.85 -10.42 3.41
N ASP A 347 -17.61 -11.48 4.15
CA ASP A 347 -18.49 -12.67 4.17
C ASP A 347 -19.93 -12.29 4.58
N ARG A 348 -20.10 -11.46 5.61
CA ARG A 348 -21.41 -10.94 6.02
C ARG A 348 -22.08 -10.13 4.92
N PHE A 349 -21.36 -9.18 4.33
CA PHE A 349 -21.88 -8.37 3.24
C PHE A 349 -22.33 -9.22 2.05
N LEU A 350 -21.58 -10.23 1.69
CA LEU A 350 -21.94 -11.10 0.56
C LEU A 350 -23.20 -11.93 0.82
N LYS A 351 -23.45 -12.32 2.07
CA LYS A 351 -24.61 -13.14 2.48
C LYS A 351 -25.89 -12.33 2.74
N MET A 352 -25.81 -11.04 3.03
CA MET A 352 -26.98 -10.13 3.15
C MET A 352 -27.75 -10.06 1.84
#